data_68bdde892c10c3fdb6784f8aecc2acfc
#
_entry.id   68bdde892c10c3fdb6784f8aecc2acfc
#
_cell.length_a   1.000
_cell.length_b   1.000
_cell.length_c   1.000
_cell.angle_alpha   90.00
_cell.angle_beta   90.00
_cell.angle_gamma   90.00
#
_symmetry.space_group_name_H-M   'P 1'
#
loop_
_entity.id
_entity.type
_entity.pdbx_description
1 polymer ?
#
loop_
_entity_poly.entity_id
_entity_poly.type
_entity_poly.pdbx_seq_one_letter_code
_entity_poly.pdbx_strand_id
1 'polypeptide(L)'
;MLNFVSTPIGNLNDISLRAIDVIRSSDYLYAEDTRNTQKLLNFIKIKKKCKSFHEHNEEKISKQIIQHIKNKKIISVLSDAGTPAISDPGYKLIQKCIHHNIKYTLIPGPSSVISGLLMSGLPTN
;
A
#
# COMPACT_ATOMS: atom_id res chain seq x y z
N MET A 1 13.59 -0.54 3.14
CA MET A 1 12.80 0.46 2.39
C MET A 1 11.31 0.18 2.55
N LEU A 2 10.53 1.21 2.78
CA LEU A 2 9.08 1.11 2.92
C LEU A 2 8.39 1.83 1.77
N ASN A 3 7.52 1.12 1.06
CA ASN A 3 6.71 1.66 -0.02
C ASN A 3 5.22 1.53 0.32
N PHE A 4 4.49 2.61 0.17
CA PHE A 4 3.04 2.58 0.12
C PHE A 4 2.63 2.50 -1.35
N VAL A 5 1.87 1.49 -1.73
CA VAL A 5 1.57 1.20 -3.14
C VAL A 5 0.09 1.42 -3.40
N SER A 6 -0.22 2.35 -4.30
CA SER A 6 -1.59 2.57 -4.77
C SER A 6 -2.03 1.41 -5.67
N THR A 7 -3.26 0.96 -5.49
CA THR A 7 -3.84 -0.19 -6.19
C THR A 7 -5.09 0.23 -6.97
N PRO A 8 -5.53 -0.60 -7.93
CA PRO A 8 -6.72 -0.29 -8.73
C PRO A 8 -7.99 -0.06 -7.88
N ILE A 9 -8.87 0.81 -8.35
CA ILE A 9 -10.13 1.17 -7.67
C ILE A 9 -11.36 0.55 -8.34
N GLY A 10 -11.18 -0.40 -9.23
CA GLY A 10 -12.29 -1.09 -9.91
C GLY A 10 -11.85 -1.88 -11.13
N ASN A 11 -10.77 -1.48 -11.76
CA ASN A 11 -10.23 -2.17 -12.93
C ASN A 11 -8.77 -2.54 -12.66
N LEU A 12 -8.46 -3.83 -12.62
CA LEU A 12 -7.12 -4.34 -12.33
C LEU A 12 -6.06 -3.83 -13.33
N ASN A 13 -6.47 -3.47 -14.55
CA ASN A 13 -5.55 -2.90 -15.55
C ASN A 13 -5.02 -1.51 -15.15
N ASP A 14 -5.63 -0.85 -14.18
CA ASP A 14 -5.19 0.49 -13.74
C ASP A 14 -3.99 0.44 -12.79
N ILE A 15 -3.44 -0.73 -12.50
CA ILE A 15 -2.19 -0.80 -11.75
C ILE A 15 -1.03 -0.27 -12.60
N SER A 16 -0.17 0.54 -11.97
CA SER A 16 0.99 1.08 -12.69
C SER A 16 2.08 0.02 -12.87
N LEU A 17 2.88 0.18 -13.93
CA LEU A 17 4.04 -0.68 -14.16
C LEU A 17 5.03 -0.61 -12.99
N ARG A 18 5.23 0.59 -12.44
CA ARG A 18 6.12 0.79 -11.29
C ARG A 18 5.61 0.07 -10.05
N ALA A 19 4.29 0.07 -9.82
CA ALA A 19 3.69 -0.68 -8.71
C ALA A 19 3.97 -2.18 -8.85
N ILE A 20 3.84 -2.73 -10.06
CA ILE A 20 4.13 -4.15 -10.32
C ILE A 20 5.60 -4.46 -9.98
N ASP A 21 6.52 -3.62 -10.43
CA ASP A 21 7.96 -3.82 -10.19
C ASP A 21 8.30 -3.76 -8.69
N VAL A 22 7.71 -2.79 -7.98
CA VAL A 22 7.92 -2.63 -6.54
C VAL A 22 7.35 -3.83 -5.77
N ILE A 23 6.16 -4.28 -6.12
CA ILE A 23 5.56 -5.48 -5.50
C ILE A 23 6.45 -6.70 -5.74
N ARG A 24 6.93 -6.87 -6.97
CA ARG A 24 7.79 -8.00 -7.33
C ARG A 24 9.09 -8.00 -6.53
N SER A 25 9.70 -6.86 -6.30
CA SER A 25 10.97 -6.73 -5.59
C SER A 25 10.84 -6.71 -4.08
N SER A 26 9.64 -6.64 -3.53
CA SER A 26 9.42 -6.59 -2.08
C SER A 26 9.69 -7.92 -1.41
N ASP A 27 10.34 -7.87 -0.25
CA ASP A 27 10.53 -9.05 0.60
C ASP A 27 9.23 -9.42 1.33
N TYR A 28 8.45 -8.41 1.75
CA TYR A 28 7.19 -8.61 2.47
C TYR A 28 6.11 -7.68 1.91
N LEU A 29 4.90 -8.22 1.79
CA LEU A 29 3.71 -7.49 1.39
C LEU A 29 2.70 -7.46 2.54
N TYR A 30 2.09 -6.31 2.75
CA TYR A 30 1.05 -6.11 3.76
C TYR A 30 -0.16 -5.43 3.13
N ALA A 31 -1.36 -5.84 3.55
CA ALA A 31 -2.61 -5.23 3.11
C ALA A 31 -3.72 -5.46 4.15
N GLU A 32 -4.76 -4.63 4.10
CA GLU A 32 -5.89 -4.77 5.02
C GLU A 32 -6.67 -6.05 4.73
N ASP A 33 -7.15 -6.23 3.51
CA ASP A 33 -7.82 -7.46 3.09
C ASP A 33 -6.93 -8.24 2.13
N THR A 34 -6.33 -9.30 2.65
CA THR A 34 -5.41 -10.13 1.88
C THR A 34 -6.07 -10.86 0.72
N ARG A 35 -7.41 -11.06 0.78
CA ARG A 35 -8.16 -11.71 -0.31
C ARG A 35 -8.23 -10.81 -1.54
N ASN A 36 -8.49 -9.52 -1.37
CA ASN A 36 -8.46 -8.55 -2.47
C ASN A 36 -7.07 -8.43 -3.07
N THR A 37 -6.06 -8.37 -2.22
CA THR A 37 -4.67 -8.31 -2.66
C THR A 37 -4.29 -9.58 -3.44
N GLN A 38 -4.77 -10.75 -3.01
CA GLN A 38 -4.49 -12.00 -3.71
C GLN A 38 -5.05 -12.00 -5.14
N LYS A 39 -6.23 -11.41 -5.36
CA LYS A 39 -6.78 -11.24 -6.71
C LYS A 39 -5.86 -10.39 -7.59
N LEU A 40 -5.33 -9.29 -7.06
CA LEU A 40 -4.39 -8.44 -7.75
C LEU A 40 -3.08 -9.21 -8.06
N LEU A 41 -2.52 -9.90 -7.08
CA LEU A 41 -1.29 -10.67 -7.25
C LEU A 41 -1.45 -11.75 -8.32
N ASN A 42 -2.59 -12.43 -8.34
CA ASN A 42 -2.90 -13.42 -9.37
C ASN A 42 -2.96 -12.78 -10.76
N PHE A 43 -3.58 -11.60 -10.87
CA PHE A 43 -3.69 -10.86 -12.11
C PHE A 43 -2.32 -10.46 -12.67
N ILE A 44 -1.43 -9.95 -11.83
CA ILE A 44 -0.07 -9.54 -12.23
C ILE A 44 0.93 -10.69 -12.19
N LYS A 45 0.48 -11.92 -11.92
CA LYS A 45 1.29 -13.15 -11.95
C LYS A 45 2.49 -13.12 -11.00
N ILE A 46 2.27 -12.59 -9.80
CA ILE A 46 3.26 -12.58 -8.73
C ILE A 46 2.82 -13.55 -7.64
N LYS A 47 3.69 -14.54 -7.35
CA LYS A 47 3.46 -15.55 -6.31
C LYS A 47 4.14 -15.11 -5.02
N LYS A 48 3.43 -14.30 -4.22
CA LYS A 48 3.88 -13.84 -2.90
C LYS A 48 2.74 -13.91 -1.92
N LYS A 49 3.07 -14.19 -0.67
CA LYS A 49 2.10 -14.16 0.40
C LYS A 49 1.98 -12.73 0.92
N CYS A 50 0.74 -12.23 1.02
CA CYS A 50 0.45 -10.95 1.64
C CYS A 50 0.03 -11.17 3.09
N LYS A 51 0.63 -10.40 3.99
CA LYS A 51 0.29 -10.43 5.41
C LYS A 51 -0.77 -9.40 5.74
N SER A 52 -1.61 -9.71 6.71
CA SER A 52 -2.69 -8.84 7.14
C SER A 52 -2.16 -7.63 7.93
N PHE A 53 -2.66 -6.44 7.59
CA PHE A 53 -2.34 -5.19 8.25
C PHE A 53 -3.61 -4.33 8.32
N HIS A 54 -4.27 -4.32 9.48
CA HIS A 54 -5.54 -3.62 9.70
C HIS A 54 -5.50 -2.87 11.04
N GLU A 55 -6.53 -2.10 11.35
CA GLU A 55 -6.56 -1.25 12.54
C GLU A 55 -6.38 -2.03 13.85
N HIS A 56 -6.83 -3.30 13.90
CA HIS A 56 -6.74 -4.12 15.11
C HIS A 56 -5.34 -4.70 15.36
N ASN A 57 -4.50 -4.82 14.35
CA ASN A 57 -3.14 -5.33 14.50
C ASN A 57 -2.06 -4.31 14.11
N GLU A 58 -2.45 -3.09 13.78
CA GLU A 58 -1.54 -2.07 13.24
C GLU A 58 -0.35 -1.81 14.17
N GLU A 59 -0.58 -1.72 15.48
CA GLU A 59 0.49 -1.46 16.45
C GLU A 59 1.54 -2.56 16.44
N LYS A 60 1.12 -3.82 16.49
CA LYS A 60 2.01 -4.98 16.48
C LYS A 60 2.76 -5.12 15.16
N ILE A 61 2.02 -5.03 14.06
CA ILE A 61 2.58 -5.22 12.72
C ILE A 61 3.50 -4.05 12.36
N SER A 62 3.18 -2.82 12.78
CA SER A 62 4.06 -1.68 12.56
C SER A 62 5.44 -1.90 13.18
N LYS A 63 5.51 -2.46 14.38
CA LYS A 63 6.78 -2.81 15.02
C LYS A 63 7.56 -3.84 14.21
N GLN A 64 6.88 -4.86 13.67
CA GLN A 64 7.51 -5.85 12.81
C GLN A 64 8.05 -5.22 11.52
N ILE A 65 7.27 -4.35 10.89
CA ILE A 65 7.68 -3.64 9.67
C ILE A 65 8.94 -2.81 9.94
N ILE A 66 8.95 -2.03 11.02
CA ILE A 66 10.12 -1.24 11.41
C ILE A 66 11.35 -2.13 11.59
N GLN A 67 11.20 -3.28 12.25
CA GLN A 67 12.29 -4.22 12.45
C GLN A 67 12.82 -4.78 11.12
N HIS A 68 11.92 -5.15 10.20
CA HIS A 68 12.33 -5.61 8.87
C HIS A 68 13.07 -4.53 8.09
N ILE A 69 12.63 -3.27 8.18
CA ILE A 69 13.30 -2.15 7.51
C ILE A 69 14.71 -1.96 8.09
N LYS A 70 14.87 -2.05 9.41
CA LYS A 70 16.18 -1.98 10.05
C LYS A 70 17.10 -3.12 9.60
N ASN A 71 16.54 -4.26 9.23
CA ASN A 71 17.26 -5.40 8.65
C ASN A 71 17.41 -5.28 7.12
N LYS A 72 17.22 -4.09 6.56
CA LYS A 72 17.39 -3.77 5.14
C LYS A 72 16.46 -4.55 4.20
N LYS A 73 15.29 -4.94 4.69
CA LYS A 73 14.26 -5.57 3.88
C LYS A 73 13.43 -4.53 3.14
N ILE A 74 12.87 -4.93 2.00
CA ILE A 74 11.95 -4.11 1.20
C ILE A 74 10.53 -4.51 1.57
N ILE A 75 9.76 -3.54 2.05
CA ILE A 75 8.39 -3.73 2.49
C ILE A 75 7.46 -2.92 1.60
N SER A 76 6.37 -3.51 1.18
CA SER A 76 5.28 -2.78 0.51
C SER A 76 3.98 -2.95 1.27
N VAL A 77 3.30 -1.83 1.49
CA VAL A 77 1.97 -1.77 2.08
C VAL A 77 1.00 -1.38 0.97
N LEU A 78 0.06 -2.27 0.69
CA LEU A 78 -0.96 -2.07 -0.34
C LEU A 78 -2.29 -1.72 0.33
N SER A 79 -3.10 -0.88 -0.35
CA SER A 79 -4.49 -0.69 0.03
C SER A 79 -5.37 -1.76 -0.62
N ASP A 80 -6.61 -1.86 -0.17
CA ASP A 80 -7.61 -2.68 -0.86
C ASP A 80 -7.98 -2.03 -2.20
N ALA A 81 -8.03 -0.70 -2.22
CA ALA A 81 -8.28 0.09 -3.42
C ALA A 81 -7.73 1.50 -3.25
N GLY A 82 -7.04 2.00 -4.27
CA GLY A 82 -6.51 3.37 -4.30
C GLY A 82 -5.24 3.54 -3.47
N THR A 83 -5.07 4.75 -2.91
CA THR A 83 -3.87 5.12 -2.14
C THR A 83 -3.98 4.65 -0.70
N PRO A 84 -2.96 3.96 -0.16
CA PRO A 84 -2.94 3.51 1.23
C PRO A 84 -2.88 4.68 2.23
N ALA A 85 -3.27 4.41 3.48
CA ALA A 85 -3.15 5.33 4.62
C ALA A 85 -3.94 6.65 4.53
N ILE A 86 -4.87 6.74 3.60
CA ILE A 86 -5.80 7.89 3.53
C ILE A 86 -6.94 7.72 4.54
N SER A 87 -7.44 6.48 4.66
CA SER A 87 -8.22 6.02 5.81
C SER A 87 -7.34 4.99 6.49
N ASP A 88 -7.63 4.50 7.66
CA ASP A 88 -6.82 3.45 8.27
C ASP A 88 -6.78 2.17 7.40
N PRO A 89 -5.74 1.35 7.53
CA PRO A 89 -4.55 1.47 8.36
C PRO A 89 -3.41 2.22 7.67
N GLY A 90 -2.42 2.61 8.44
CA GLY A 90 -1.18 3.19 7.90
C GLY A 90 -0.70 4.42 8.64
N TYR A 91 -1.61 5.19 9.27
CA TYR A 91 -1.25 6.40 10.00
C TYR A 91 -0.23 6.14 11.11
N LYS A 92 -0.47 5.14 11.94
CA LYS A 92 0.44 4.80 13.05
C LYS A 92 1.81 4.37 12.54
N LEU A 93 1.83 3.61 11.46
CA LEU A 93 3.08 3.20 10.83
C LEU A 93 3.87 4.41 10.34
N ILE A 94 3.20 5.36 9.67
CA ILE A 94 3.84 6.59 9.20
C ILE A 94 4.41 7.39 10.39
N GLN A 95 3.64 7.53 11.47
CA GLN A 95 4.13 8.22 12.68
C GLN A 95 5.37 7.53 13.26
N LYS A 96 5.41 6.21 13.29
CA LYS A 96 6.60 5.47 13.72
C LYS A 96 7.79 5.69 12.79
N CYS A 97 7.56 5.74 11.49
CA CYS A 97 8.62 6.05 10.53
C CYS A 97 9.21 7.43 10.79
N ILE A 98 8.37 8.42 11.01
CA ILE A 98 8.81 9.79 11.33
C ILE A 98 9.63 9.79 12.63
N HIS A 99 9.12 9.14 13.67
CA HIS A 99 9.79 9.06 14.97
C HIS A 99 11.16 8.38 14.89
N HIS A 100 11.31 7.35 14.07
CA HIS A 100 12.56 6.60 13.90
C HIS A 100 13.43 7.10 12.75
N ASN A 101 13.08 8.22 12.11
CA ASN A 101 13.78 8.77 10.93
C ASN A 101 13.88 7.76 9.77
N ILE A 102 12.85 6.96 9.59
CA ILE A 102 12.76 5.99 8.51
C ILE A 102 12.08 6.65 7.31
N LYS A 103 12.76 6.60 6.16
CA LYS A 103 12.18 7.10 4.91
C LYS A 103 11.13 6.12 4.39
N TYR A 104 10.05 6.68 3.88
CA TYR A 104 9.02 5.93 3.17
C TYR A 104 8.64 6.68 1.90
N THR A 105 8.10 5.96 0.93
CA THR A 105 7.68 6.56 -0.33
C THR A 105 6.30 6.08 -0.72
N LEU A 106 5.63 6.85 -1.56
CA LEU A 106 4.39 6.48 -2.21
C LEU A 106 4.68 6.11 -3.66
N ILE A 107 4.16 4.97 -4.09
CA ILE A 107 4.05 4.64 -5.51
C ILE A 107 2.66 5.12 -5.93
N PRO A 108 2.55 6.26 -6.63
CA PRO A 108 1.25 6.84 -6.93
C PRO A 108 0.48 6.01 -7.95
N GLY A 109 -0.83 6.17 -7.94
CA GLY A 109 -1.70 5.44 -8.85
C GLY A 109 -3.15 5.89 -8.68
N PRO A 110 -4.11 5.01 -8.91
CA PRO A 110 -5.52 5.34 -8.82
C PRO A 110 -5.92 5.95 -7.48
N SER A 111 -6.82 6.92 -7.53
CA SER A 111 -7.39 7.58 -6.34
C SER A 111 -8.88 7.82 -6.56
N SER A 112 -9.72 7.24 -5.71
CA SER A 112 -11.17 7.47 -5.77
C SER A 112 -11.54 8.89 -5.42
N VAL A 113 -10.76 9.56 -4.57
CA VAL A 113 -10.99 10.96 -4.18
C VAL A 113 -10.85 11.88 -5.39
N ILE A 114 -9.73 11.79 -6.09
CA ILE A 114 -9.46 12.63 -7.27
C ILE A 114 -10.39 12.24 -8.43
N SER A 115 -10.55 10.96 -8.69
CA SER A 115 -11.43 10.47 -9.76
C SER A 115 -12.88 10.86 -9.52
N GLY A 116 -13.36 10.73 -8.28
CA GLY A 116 -14.71 11.11 -7.90
C GLY A 116 -14.93 12.61 -8.04
N LEU A 117 -13.97 13.43 -7.63
CA LEU A 117 -14.04 14.87 -7.78
C LEU A 117 -14.15 15.27 -9.26
N LEU A 118 -13.29 14.71 -10.11
CA LEU A 118 -13.33 14.97 -11.53
C LEU A 118 -14.67 14.57 -12.15
N MET A 119 -15.14 13.35 -11.85
CA MET A 119 -16.38 12.82 -12.41
C MET A 119 -17.64 13.50 -11.87
N SER A 120 -17.54 14.20 -10.75
CA SER A 120 -18.67 14.93 -10.17
C SER A 120 -19.06 16.17 -10.96
N GLY A 121 -18.15 16.72 -11.75
CA GLY A 121 -18.36 17.99 -12.44
C GLY A 121 -18.34 19.22 -11.54
N LEU A 122 -17.98 19.07 -10.26
CA LEU A 122 -17.82 20.18 -9.33
C LEU A 122 -16.57 21.02 -9.69
N PRO A 123 -16.57 22.33 -9.35
CA PRO A 123 -15.38 23.15 -9.57
C PRO A 123 -14.17 22.61 -8.81
N THR A 124 -13.01 22.62 -9.47
CA THR A 124 -11.74 22.13 -8.91
C THR A 124 -10.67 23.20 -8.88
N ASN A 125 -10.98 24.39 -9.37
CA ASN A 125 -10.07 25.54 -9.42
C ASN A 125 -10.34 26.58 -8.33
#